data_4f53ba4110050914b85f5c49ea361dc2
#
_entry.id   4f53ba4110050914b85f5c49ea361dc2
#
_cell.length_a   1.000
_cell.length_b   1.000
_cell.length_c   1.000
_cell.angle_alpha   90.00
_cell.angle_beta   90.00
_cell.angle_gamma   90.00
#
_symmetry.space_group_name_H-M   'P 1'
#
loop_
_entity.id
_entity.type
_entity.pdbx_description
1 polymer ?
#
loop_
_entity_poly.entity_id
_entity_poly.type
_entity_poly.pdbx_seq_one_letter_code
_entity_poly.pdbx_strand_id
1 'polypeptide(L)'
;MDMLYKRISQEKAREMMEKLNEYIILDVRTKEEFQEEHIKGAVNIPNEDIGDEYILDFDLDTCILVYCRSGHRSLNASAKLGLMGYTNIYEFGGINTWKYEIER
;
A
#
# COMPACT_ATOMS: atom_id res chain seq x y z
N MET A 1 16.80 15.06 -5.72
CA MET A 1 16.61 13.64 -6.02
C MET A 1 15.14 13.28 -5.89
N ASP A 2 14.57 12.68 -6.90
CA ASP A 2 13.15 12.33 -6.87
C ASP A 2 12.89 11.14 -5.96
N MET A 3 11.81 11.23 -5.20
CA MET A 3 11.37 10.12 -4.38
C MET A 3 10.77 9.04 -5.26
N LEU A 4 11.03 7.77 -4.93
CA LEU A 4 10.44 6.65 -5.64
C LEU A 4 8.96 6.47 -5.34
N TYR A 5 8.49 7.10 -4.28
CA TYR A 5 7.09 7.07 -3.85
C TYR A 5 6.77 8.36 -3.11
N LYS A 6 5.48 8.61 -2.91
CA LYS A 6 5.02 9.79 -2.14
C LYS A 6 4.42 9.34 -0.82
N ARG A 7 4.68 10.11 0.22
CA ARG A 7 4.02 9.89 1.52
C ARG A 7 2.85 10.86 1.61
N ILE A 8 1.69 10.34 1.99
CA ILE A 8 0.47 11.14 2.11
C ILE A 8 -0.20 10.87 3.46
N SER A 9 -1.08 11.76 3.86
CA SER A 9 -1.88 11.56 5.06
C SER A 9 -2.95 10.49 4.81
N GLN A 10 -3.50 9.95 5.89
CA GLN A 10 -4.60 9.00 5.79
C GLN A 10 -5.88 9.66 5.26
N GLU A 11 -6.09 10.93 5.60
CA GLU A 11 -7.20 11.71 5.05
C GLU A 11 -7.06 11.85 3.53
N LYS A 12 -5.85 12.10 3.06
CA LYS A 12 -5.59 12.20 1.62
C LYS A 12 -5.79 10.86 0.93
N ALA A 13 -5.33 9.77 1.56
CA ALA A 13 -5.54 8.42 1.02
C ALA A 13 -7.04 8.12 0.91
N ARG A 14 -7.80 8.44 1.96
CA ARG A 14 -9.24 8.24 1.95
C ARG A 14 -9.92 9.05 0.84
N GLU A 15 -9.50 10.30 0.67
CA GLU A 15 -10.01 11.15 -0.41
C GLU A 15 -9.75 10.52 -1.78
N MET A 16 -8.54 10.00 -1.99
CA MET A 16 -8.19 9.34 -3.25
C MET A 16 -9.05 8.11 -3.49
N MET A 17 -9.31 7.31 -2.46
CA MET A 17 -10.19 6.14 -2.55
C MET A 17 -11.61 6.52 -2.95
N GLU A 18 -12.07 7.69 -2.53
CA GLU A 18 -13.40 8.16 -2.86
C GLU A 18 -13.49 8.73 -4.28
N LYS A 19 -12.41 9.35 -4.76
CA LYS A 19 -12.42 10.06 -6.03
C LYS A 19 -11.92 9.27 -7.22
N LEU A 20 -10.99 8.34 -7.00
CA LEU A 20 -10.40 7.58 -8.09
C LEU A 20 -11.26 6.38 -8.46
N ASN A 21 -11.33 6.10 -9.76
CA ASN A 21 -12.05 4.93 -10.27
C ASN A 21 -11.22 3.66 -10.19
N GLU A 22 -9.90 3.78 -10.29
CA GLU A 22 -8.99 2.64 -10.31
C GLU A 22 -7.82 2.89 -9.37
N TYR A 23 -7.61 1.99 -8.43
CA TYR A 23 -6.48 2.01 -7.52
C TYR A 23 -6.40 0.66 -6.81
N ILE A 24 -5.24 0.41 -6.22
CA ILE A 24 -5.04 -0.78 -5.40
C ILE A 24 -4.66 -0.31 -4.00
N ILE A 25 -5.31 -0.86 -2.98
CA ILE A 25 -4.92 -0.67 -1.59
C ILE A 25 -4.08 -1.89 -1.23
N LEU A 26 -2.79 -1.67 -0.95
CA LEU A 26 -1.84 -2.75 -0.72
C LEU A 26 -1.44 -2.83 0.74
N ASP A 27 -1.85 -3.93 1.38
CA ASP A 27 -1.48 -4.26 2.75
C ASP A 27 -0.20 -5.10 2.69
N VAL A 28 0.90 -4.57 3.25
CA VAL A 28 2.19 -5.25 3.19
C VAL A 28 2.57 -5.91 4.52
N ARG A 29 1.58 -6.12 5.38
CA ARG A 29 1.75 -6.86 6.63
C ARG A 29 1.77 -8.37 6.34
N THR A 30 1.95 -9.17 7.38
CA THR A 30 1.89 -10.62 7.21
C THR A 30 0.49 -11.07 6.82
N LYS A 31 0.41 -12.26 6.27
CA LYS A 31 -0.86 -12.86 5.90
C LYS A 31 -1.76 -13.03 7.13
N GLU A 32 -1.20 -13.41 8.26
CA GLU A 32 -1.93 -13.60 9.51
C GLU A 32 -2.53 -12.28 10.01
N GLU A 33 -1.78 -11.19 9.95
CA GLU A 33 -2.28 -9.87 10.32
C GLU A 33 -3.44 -9.45 9.43
N PHE A 34 -3.30 -9.67 8.12
CA PHE A 34 -4.34 -9.34 7.15
C PHE A 34 -5.63 -10.12 7.42
N GLN A 35 -5.51 -11.40 7.77
CA GLN A 35 -6.67 -12.23 8.05
C GLN A 35 -7.43 -11.79 9.30
N GLU A 36 -6.73 -11.24 10.29
CA GLU A 36 -7.37 -10.73 11.50
C GLU A 36 -8.24 -9.51 11.18
N GLU A 37 -7.71 -8.55 10.47
CA GLU A 37 -8.44 -7.39 9.99
C GLU A 37 -7.58 -6.63 8.99
N HIS A 38 -8.21 -5.93 8.07
CA HIS A 38 -7.52 -5.12 7.07
C HIS A 38 -8.42 -3.98 6.61
N ILE A 39 -7.83 -3.00 5.97
CA ILE A 39 -8.61 -1.88 5.40
C ILE A 39 -9.51 -2.42 4.30
N LYS A 40 -10.75 -1.98 4.30
CA LYS A 40 -11.76 -2.44 3.33
C LYS A 40 -11.24 -2.30 1.90
N GLY A 41 -11.31 -3.40 1.17
CA GLY A 41 -10.88 -3.44 -0.24
C GLY A 41 -9.40 -3.70 -0.45
N ALA A 42 -8.61 -3.84 0.62
CA ALA A 42 -7.18 -4.06 0.49
C ALA A 42 -6.86 -5.47 -0.01
N VAL A 43 -5.76 -5.58 -0.75
CA VAL A 43 -5.14 -6.86 -1.10
C VAL A 43 -3.86 -7.00 -0.30
N ASN A 44 -3.44 -8.22 -0.04
CA ASN A 44 -2.26 -8.48 0.80
C ASN A 44 -1.11 -9.05 -0.01
N ILE A 45 0.03 -8.36 0.05
CA ILE A 45 1.30 -8.90 -0.42
C ILE A 45 2.31 -8.53 0.66
N PRO A 46 2.73 -9.48 1.49
CA PRO A 46 3.67 -9.18 2.57
C PRO A 46 4.95 -8.52 2.05
N ASN A 47 5.48 -7.59 2.81
CA ASN A 47 6.66 -6.84 2.42
C ASN A 47 7.83 -7.74 1.98
N GLU A 48 8.03 -8.85 2.67
CA GLU A 48 9.11 -9.79 2.36
C GLU A 48 8.94 -10.47 0.99
N ASP A 49 7.72 -10.50 0.45
CA ASP A 49 7.44 -11.10 -0.85
C ASP A 49 7.56 -10.09 -2.00
N ILE A 50 7.75 -8.81 -1.70
CA ILE A 50 7.95 -7.78 -2.72
C ILE A 50 9.43 -7.68 -3.02
N GLY A 51 9.82 -7.95 -4.25
CA GLY A 51 11.22 -7.90 -4.63
C GLY A 51 11.41 -8.21 -6.10
N ASP A 52 12.66 -8.47 -6.48
CA ASP A 52 13.05 -8.58 -7.87
C ASP A 52 12.35 -9.70 -8.63
N GLU A 53 12.04 -10.79 -7.95
CA GLU A 53 11.48 -11.98 -8.57
C GLU A 53 9.97 -12.09 -8.44
N TYR A 54 9.36 -11.21 -7.65
CA TYR A 54 7.91 -11.25 -7.45
C TYR A 54 7.22 -10.46 -8.56
N ILE A 55 6.37 -11.13 -9.29
CA ILE A 55 5.61 -10.51 -10.38
C ILE A 55 4.24 -10.10 -9.84
N LEU A 56 4.00 -8.79 -9.80
CA LEU A 56 2.71 -8.27 -9.41
C LEU A 56 1.82 -8.14 -10.64
N ASP A 57 0.56 -8.53 -10.49
CA ASP A 57 -0.37 -8.59 -11.62
C ASP A 57 -1.11 -7.27 -11.80
N PHE A 58 -0.36 -6.18 -11.92
CA PHE A 58 -0.94 -4.89 -12.27
C PHE A 58 0.09 -4.01 -12.98
N ASP A 59 -0.42 -3.03 -13.72
CA ASP A 59 0.40 -2.18 -14.59
C ASP A 59 1.33 -1.27 -13.79
N LEU A 60 2.44 -0.88 -14.40
CA LEU A 60 3.44 -0.04 -13.75
C LEU A 60 2.94 1.35 -13.37
N ASP A 61 1.89 1.85 -14.01
CA ASP A 61 1.29 3.15 -13.71
C ASP A 61 0.05 3.05 -12.82
N THR A 62 -0.30 1.87 -12.35
CA THR A 62 -1.42 1.67 -11.43
C THR A 62 -1.19 2.49 -10.16
N CYS A 63 -2.23 3.18 -9.70
CA CYS A 63 -2.18 3.88 -8.42
C CYS A 63 -2.16 2.86 -7.29
N ILE A 64 -1.10 2.85 -6.50
CA ILE A 64 -0.93 1.91 -5.40
C ILE A 64 -0.88 2.68 -4.09
N LEU A 65 -1.84 2.40 -3.21
CA LEU A 65 -1.93 2.99 -1.89
C LEU A 65 -1.41 1.95 -0.89
N VAL A 66 -0.28 2.22 -0.27
CA VAL A 66 0.46 1.23 0.52
C VAL A 66 0.39 1.53 2.00
N TYR A 67 0.10 0.52 2.81
CA TYR A 67 0.10 0.67 4.27
C TYR A 67 0.61 -0.60 4.96
N CYS A 68 0.97 -0.46 6.23
CA CYS A 68 1.29 -1.60 7.08
C CYS A 68 0.64 -1.42 8.45
N ARG A 69 1.27 -1.83 9.53
CA ARG A 69 0.72 -1.69 10.87
C ARG A 69 0.99 -0.30 11.45
N SER A 70 2.24 0.13 11.43
CA SER A 70 2.71 1.39 12.04
C SER A 70 3.49 2.30 11.10
N GLY A 71 3.71 1.89 9.84
CA GLY A 71 4.36 2.72 8.83
C GLY A 71 5.80 2.38 8.48
N HIS A 72 6.41 1.36 9.11
CA HIS A 72 7.81 0.99 8.80
C HIS A 72 7.93 0.07 7.59
N ARG A 73 7.18 -1.03 7.58
CA ARG A 73 7.21 -1.99 6.48
C ARG A 73 6.70 -1.36 5.19
N SER A 74 5.72 -0.48 5.29
CA SER A 74 5.14 0.19 4.12
C SER A 74 6.13 1.13 3.44
N LEU A 75 7.03 1.77 4.19
CA LEU A 75 8.10 2.59 3.59
C LEU A 75 9.05 1.71 2.80
N ASN A 76 9.47 0.59 3.37
CA ASN A 76 10.37 -0.34 2.71
C ASN A 76 9.72 -0.94 1.47
N ALA A 77 8.46 -1.38 1.58
CA ALA A 77 7.70 -1.94 0.46
C ALA A 77 7.54 -0.93 -0.67
N SER A 78 7.22 0.33 -0.32
CA SER A 78 7.05 1.38 -1.33
C SER A 78 8.34 1.66 -2.09
N ALA A 79 9.48 1.65 -1.40
CA ALA A 79 10.78 1.81 -2.04
C ALA A 79 11.07 0.66 -3.00
N LYS A 80 10.78 -0.57 -2.59
CA LYS A 80 10.95 -1.75 -3.46
C LYS A 80 10.09 -1.65 -4.71
N LEU A 81 8.83 -1.25 -4.55
CA LEU A 81 7.92 -1.09 -5.69
C LEU A 81 8.46 -0.06 -6.68
N GLY A 82 8.98 1.05 -6.17
CA GLY A 82 9.59 2.06 -7.02
C GLY A 82 10.79 1.51 -7.79
N LEU A 83 11.63 0.73 -7.13
CA LEU A 83 12.80 0.10 -7.78
C LEU A 83 12.37 -0.93 -8.84
N MET A 84 11.20 -1.53 -8.68
CA MET A 84 10.65 -2.47 -9.66
C MET A 84 10.05 -1.76 -10.88
N GLY A 85 9.94 -0.44 -10.86
CA GLY A 85 9.43 0.34 -11.98
C GLY A 85 8.01 0.90 -11.81
N TYR A 86 7.36 0.64 -10.68
CA TYR A 86 6.05 1.23 -10.43
C TYR A 86 6.19 2.72 -10.18
N THR A 87 5.36 3.52 -10.84
CA THR A 87 5.54 4.97 -10.90
C THR A 87 4.51 5.79 -10.11
N ASN A 88 3.48 5.13 -9.55
CA ASN A 88 2.35 5.85 -8.96
C ASN A 88 2.03 5.30 -7.58
N ILE A 89 2.98 5.45 -6.65
CA ILE A 89 2.96 4.82 -5.34
C ILE A 89 2.75 5.88 -4.24
N TYR A 90 1.78 5.62 -3.36
CA TYR A 90 1.44 6.50 -2.23
C TYR A 90 1.42 5.69 -0.94
N GLU A 91 2.31 6.05 -0.01
CA GLU A 91 2.41 5.38 1.29
C GLU A 91 1.65 6.22 2.33
N PHE A 92 0.77 5.58 3.12
CA PHE A 92 -0.07 6.34 4.04
C PHE A 92 -0.07 5.84 5.49
N GLY A 93 1.00 5.17 5.91
CA GLY A 93 1.21 4.83 7.32
C GLY A 93 0.68 3.47 7.71
N GLY A 94 -0.09 3.41 8.77
CA GLY A 94 -0.49 2.12 9.32
C GLY A 94 -1.94 2.04 9.74
N ILE A 95 -2.42 0.80 9.81
CA ILE A 95 -3.79 0.53 10.23
C ILE A 95 -4.04 0.94 11.68
N ASN A 96 -3.00 1.02 12.50
CA ASN A 96 -3.12 1.44 13.91
C ASN A 96 -3.82 2.78 14.08
N THR A 97 -3.67 3.69 13.12
CA THR A 97 -4.26 5.02 13.17
C THR A 97 -5.37 5.23 12.15
N TRP A 98 -5.75 4.17 11.44
CA TRP A 98 -6.80 4.25 10.43
C TRP A 98 -8.18 4.38 11.09
N LYS A 99 -8.93 5.39 10.70
CA LYS A 99 -10.22 5.74 11.31
C LYS A 99 -11.43 5.31 10.50
N TYR A 100 -11.20 4.70 9.36
CA TYR A 100 -12.27 4.39 8.41
C TYR A 100 -12.55 2.89 8.38
N GLU A 101 -13.24 2.43 7.37
CA GLU A 101 -13.76 1.07 7.32
C GLU A 101 -12.68 -0.01 7.23
N ILE A 102 -12.86 -1.09 7.99
CA ILE A 102 -12.01 -2.27 7.93
C ILE A 102 -12.87 -3.50 7.71
N GLU A 103 -12.23 -4.56 7.26
CA GLU A 103 -12.84 -5.88 7.08
C GLU A 103 -12.12 -6.90 7.96
N ARG A 104 -12.84 -7.93 8.33
CA ARG A 104 -12.28 -9.03 9.14
C ARG A 104 -12.55 -10.38 8.51
#